data_1a88d607b42d38b3cb0eb1c127b9ad63
#
_entry.id   1a88d607b42d38b3cb0eb1c127b9ad63
#
_cell.length_a   1.000
_cell.length_b   1.000
_cell.length_c   1.000
_cell.angle_alpha   90.00
_cell.angle_beta   90.00
_cell.angle_gamma   90.00
#
_symmetry.space_group_name_H-M   'P 1'
#
loop_
_entity.id
_entity.type
_entity.pdbx_description
1 polymer ?
#
loop_
_entity_poly.entity_id
_entity_poly.type
_entity_poly.pdbx_seq_one_letter_code
_entity_poly.pdbx_strand_id
1 'polypeptide(L)'
;LNDVDAGQGIAQATLMAYEQGLGTCCLGTPNTEELCERLGLPDGCRVLLLQTVGYPAESWEAGGQRPRQPFGKLFHMNEYGNPFPRSDKVVEELTDDGFFTRPGPLPWREAELEYLRKALDIPGSGLI
;
A
#
# COMPACT_ATOMS: atom_id res chain seq x y z
N LEU A 1 -1.41 -21.14 4.02
CA LEU A 1 -2.50 -20.87 3.07
C LEU A 1 -3.40 -19.74 3.53
N ASN A 2 -3.81 -19.69 4.80
CA ASN A 2 -4.74 -18.68 5.32
C ASN A 2 -4.30 -17.22 5.05
N ASP A 3 -3.02 -16.93 5.11
CA ASP A 3 -2.51 -15.57 4.84
C ASP A 3 -2.62 -15.20 3.36
N VAL A 4 -2.44 -16.18 2.48
CA VAL A 4 -2.61 -16.01 1.03
C VAL A 4 -4.08 -15.75 0.71
N ASP A 5 -4.98 -16.54 1.30
CA ASP A 5 -6.41 -16.39 1.11
C ASP A 5 -6.91 -15.04 1.64
N ALA A 6 -6.43 -14.62 2.80
CA ALA A 6 -6.72 -13.30 3.35
C ALA A 6 -6.21 -12.16 2.44
N GLY A 7 -4.99 -12.29 1.91
CA GLY A 7 -4.43 -11.33 0.97
C GLY A 7 -5.24 -11.21 -0.33
N GLN A 8 -5.73 -12.32 -0.85
CA GLN A 8 -6.61 -12.32 -2.03
C GLN A 8 -7.96 -11.66 -1.73
N GLY A 9 -8.55 -11.95 -0.57
CA GLY A 9 -9.79 -11.31 -0.13
C GLY A 9 -9.64 -9.80 0.01
N ILE A 10 -8.55 -9.33 0.60
CA ILE A 10 -8.24 -7.90 0.74
C ILE A 10 -8.07 -7.22 -0.63
N ALA A 11 -7.37 -7.87 -1.55
CA ALA A 11 -7.19 -7.34 -2.90
C ALA A 11 -8.54 -7.18 -3.63
N GLN A 12 -9.42 -8.18 -3.53
CA GLN A 12 -10.76 -8.11 -4.12
C GLN A 12 -11.62 -7.03 -3.45
N ALA A 13 -11.59 -6.94 -2.12
CA ALA A 13 -12.30 -5.89 -1.39
C ALA A 13 -11.83 -4.48 -1.77
N THR A 14 -10.52 -4.30 -1.98
CA THR A 14 -9.93 -3.05 -2.47
C THR A 14 -10.47 -2.66 -3.84
N LEU A 15 -10.50 -3.60 -4.79
CA LEU A 15 -11.02 -3.35 -6.14
C LEU A 15 -12.52 -3.03 -6.13
N MET A 16 -13.29 -3.78 -5.33
CA MET A 16 -14.73 -3.51 -5.18
C MET A 16 -14.99 -2.15 -4.54
N ALA A 17 -14.23 -1.78 -3.52
CA ALA A 17 -14.33 -0.46 -2.90
C ALA A 17 -14.05 0.66 -3.91
N TYR A 18 -12.99 0.50 -4.71
CA TYR A 18 -12.65 1.44 -5.77
C TYR A 18 -13.79 1.61 -6.79
N GLU A 19 -14.39 0.52 -7.24
CA GLU A 19 -15.53 0.54 -8.16
C GLU A 19 -16.75 1.28 -7.58
N GLN A 20 -16.91 1.20 -6.25
CA GLN A 20 -17.98 1.92 -5.53
C GLN A 20 -17.62 3.38 -5.19
N GLY A 21 -16.49 3.90 -5.66
CA GLY A 21 -16.04 5.25 -5.37
C GLY A 21 -15.46 5.42 -3.95
N LEU A 22 -15.11 4.32 -3.29
CA LEU A 22 -14.49 4.32 -1.97
C LEU A 22 -12.98 4.24 -2.05
N GLY A 23 -12.30 4.92 -1.16
CA GLY A 23 -10.87 4.79 -0.92
C GLY A 23 -10.57 3.74 0.15
N THR A 24 -9.43 3.08 0.02
CA THR A 24 -8.95 2.12 1.02
C THR A 24 -7.49 2.36 1.37
N CYS A 25 -7.12 2.05 2.60
CA CYS A 25 -5.72 2.05 3.02
C CYS A 25 -5.43 0.83 3.89
N CYS A 26 -4.43 0.04 3.49
CA CYS A 26 -3.95 -1.08 4.28
C CYS A 26 -2.87 -0.61 5.25
N LEU A 27 -3.09 -0.86 6.53
CA LEU A 27 -2.22 -0.46 7.63
C LEU A 27 -1.61 -1.71 8.27
N GLY A 28 -0.28 -1.80 8.28
CA GLY A 28 0.42 -2.73 9.16
C GLY A 28 0.36 -2.20 10.60
N THR A 29 0.11 -3.07 11.55
CA THR A 29 0.10 -2.69 12.95
C THR A 29 1.24 -3.35 13.71
N PRO A 30 2.04 -2.58 14.46
CA PRO A 30 3.10 -3.13 15.29
C PRO A 30 2.56 -3.79 16.58
N ASN A 31 1.35 -3.44 17.02
CA ASN A 31 0.77 -3.94 18.29
C ASN A 31 -0.42 -4.86 18.03
N THR A 32 -0.14 -6.04 17.49
CA THR A 32 -1.16 -7.04 17.16
C THR A 32 -1.82 -7.63 18.40
N GLU A 33 -1.11 -7.77 19.50
CA GLU A 33 -1.63 -8.34 20.76
C GLU A 33 -2.72 -7.44 21.36
N GLU A 34 -2.45 -6.15 21.52
CA GLU A 34 -3.43 -5.19 22.02
C GLU A 34 -4.68 -5.14 21.13
N LEU A 35 -4.52 -5.26 19.81
CA LEU A 35 -5.65 -5.31 18.90
C LEU A 35 -6.48 -6.59 19.06
N CYS A 36 -5.84 -7.73 19.22
CA CYS A 36 -6.54 -8.99 19.50
C CYS A 36 -7.39 -8.89 20.78
N GLU A 37 -6.81 -8.33 21.85
CA GLU A 37 -7.52 -8.10 23.11
C GLU A 37 -8.70 -7.13 22.93
N ARG A 38 -8.49 -5.97 22.32
CA ARG A 38 -9.55 -4.95 22.11
C ARG A 38 -10.70 -5.45 21.24
N LEU A 39 -10.40 -6.31 20.25
CA LEU A 39 -11.39 -6.90 19.35
C LEU A 39 -12.01 -8.18 19.94
N GLY A 40 -11.54 -8.67 21.08
CA GLY A 40 -12.01 -9.91 21.68
C GLY A 40 -11.78 -11.14 20.82
N LEU A 41 -10.65 -11.18 20.10
CA LEU A 41 -10.33 -12.31 19.23
C LEU A 41 -9.99 -13.55 20.06
N PRO A 42 -10.45 -14.73 19.65
CA PRO A 42 -10.13 -15.98 20.36
C PRO A 42 -8.66 -16.36 20.18
N ASP A 43 -8.16 -17.21 21.09
CA ASP A 43 -6.83 -17.77 21.02
C ASP A 43 -6.56 -18.43 19.66
N GLY A 44 -5.37 -18.23 19.14
CA GLY A 44 -4.95 -18.74 17.83
C GLY A 44 -5.32 -17.84 16.63
N CYS A 45 -6.10 -16.78 16.85
CA CYS A 45 -6.32 -15.73 15.87
C CYS A 45 -5.22 -14.65 15.95
N ARG A 46 -4.93 -14.05 14.81
CA ARG A 46 -4.02 -12.90 14.74
C ARG A 46 -4.52 -11.85 13.76
N VAL A 47 -4.25 -10.60 14.04
CA VAL A 47 -4.48 -9.51 13.10
C VAL A 47 -3.35 -9.50 12.08
N LEU A 48 -3.67 -9.66 10.80
CA LEU A 48 -2.69 -9.58 9.72
C LEU A 48 -2.43 -8.13 9.31
N LEU A 49 -3.51 -7.37 9.16
CA LEU A 49 -3.48 -5.95 8.85
C LEU A 49 -4.85 -5.32 9.20
N LEU A 50 -4.89 -4.02 9.22
CA LEU A 50 -6.12 -3.24 9.22
C LEU A 50 -6.34 -2.64 7.83
N GLN A 51 -7.58 -2.59 7.39
CA GLN A 51 -7.94 -1.88 6.18
C GLN A 51 -9.00 -0.83 6.51
N THR A 52 -8.66 0.44 6.29
CA THR A 52 -9.66 1.50 6.35
C THR A 52 -10.40 1.57 5.03
N VAL A 53 -11.71 1.85 5.10
CA VAL A 53 -12.57 2.02 3.93
C VAL A 53 -13.43 3.26 4.16
N GLY A 54 -13.53 4.14 3.18
CA GLY A 54 -14.32 5.36 3.30
C GLY A 54 -14.34 6.18 2.04
N TYR A 55 -15.12 7.25 2.03
CA TYR A 55 -15.09 8.19 0.92
C TYR A 55 -13.79 8.99 0.96
N PRO A 56 -13.03 9.02 -0.16
CA PRO A 56 -11.77 9.75 -0.20
C PRO A 56 -12.02 11.25 -0.07
N ALA A 57 -11.27 11.91 0.79
CA ALA A 57 -11.25 13.38 0.90
C ALA A 57 -10.34 14.04 -0.14
N GLU A 58 -9.53 13.25 -0.82
CA GLU A 58 -8.53 13.66 -1.81
C GLU A 58 -8.92 13.18 -3.21
N SER A 59 -8.39 13.85 -4.24
CA SER A 59 -8.55 13.36 -5.61
C SER A 59 -7.72 12.09 -5.83
N TRP A 60 -8.07 11.30 -6.83
CA TRP A 60 -7.34 10.08 -7.23
C TRP A 60 -5.90 10.37 -7.68
N GLU A 61 -5.63 11.59 -8.09
CA GLU A 61 -4.32 12.08 -8.49
C GLU A 61 -3.47 12.52 -7.29
N ALA A 62 -4.09 12.64 -6.13
CA ALA A 62 -3.38 12.99 -4.91
C ALA A 62 -2.56 11.78 -4.43
N GLY A 63 -1.29 11.99 -4.27
CA GLY A 63 -0.38 11.00 -3.74
C GLY A 63 0.61 10.44 -4.75
N GLY A 64 1.87 10.44 -4.37
CA GLY A 64 2.92 9.77 -5.10
C GLY A 64 2.99 8.30 -4.74
N GLN A 65 3.51 7.50 -5.63
CA GLN A 65 3.89 6.13 -5.32
C GLN A 65 5.31 6.08 -4.75
N ARG A 66 5.50 5.24 -3.74
CA ARG A 66 6.86 4.88 -3.32
C ARG A 66 7.57 4.19 -4.48
N PRO A 67 8.89 4.44 -4.67
CA PRO A 67 9.68 3.72 -5.66
C PRO A 67 9.51 2.22 -5.49
N ARG A 68 9.23 1.53 -6.57
CA ARG A 68 9.20 0.06 -6.58
C ARG A 68 10.62 -0.48 -6.68
N GLN A 69 10.82 -1.71 -6.23
CA GLN A 69 12.07 -2.41 -6.50
C GLN A 69 12.32 -2.50 -8.01
N PRO A 70 13.59 -2.45 -8.45
CA PRO A 70 13.91 -2.63 -9.86
C PRO A 70 13.29 -3.90 -10.43
N PHE A 71 12.79 -3.83 -11.65
CA PHE A 71 12.09 -4.94 -12.32
C PHE A 71 12.89 -6.25 -12.27
N GLY A 72 14.19 -6.19 -12.58
CA GLY A 72 15.08 -7.36 -12.58
C GLY A 72 15.33 -7.97 -11.19
N LYS A 73 14.92 -7.29 -10.10
CA LYS A 73 14.94 -7.87 -8.75
C LYS A 73 13.63 -8.55 -8.37
N LEU A 74 12.55 -8.28 -9.09
CA LEU A 74 11.22 -8.82 -8.80
C LEU A 74 10.83 -9.96 -9.71
N PHE A 75 11.26 -9.90 -10.97
CA PHE A 75 10.85 -10.85 -11.98
C PHE A 75 12.05 -11.62 -12.53
N HIS A 76 11.99 -12.93 -12.44
CA HIS A 76 13.02 -13.85 -12.88
C HIS A 76 12.42 -14.87 -13.84
N MET A 77 13.21 -15.32 -14.82
CA MET A 77 12.79 -16.31 -15.79
C MET A 77 13.43 -17.67 -15.46
N ASN A 78 12.59 -18.65 -15.20
CA ASN A 78 12.91 -20.04 -14.86
C ASN A 78 13.65 -20.22 -13.53
N GLU A 79 14.64 -19.40 -13.21
CA GLU A 79 15.48 -19.51 -12.02
C GLU A 79 15.64 -18.16 -11.33
N TYR A 80 15.74 -18.17 -10.00
CA TYR A 80 16.04 -16.97 -9.24
C TYR A 80 17.42 -16.42 -9.60
N GLY A 81 17.51 -15.11 -9.81
CA GLY A 81 18.73 -14.44 -10.22
C GLY A 81 18.91 -14.33 -11.75
N ASN A 82 18.05 -14.98 -12.54
CA ASN A 82 17.98 -14.80 -13.99
C ASN A 82 16.90 -13.77 -14.33
N PRO A 83 17.24 -12.49 -14.60
CA PRO A 83 16.25 -11.45 -14.81
C PRO A 83 15.35 -11.74 -16.01
N PHE A 84 14.05 -11.49 -15.85
CA PHE A 84 13.13 -11.57 -16.98
C PHE A 84 13.49 -10.51 -18.02
N PRO A 85 13.69 -10.89 -19.30
CA PRO A 85 14.05 -9.95 -20.34
C PRO A 85 12.92 -8.95 -20.59
N ARG A 86 13.25 -7.68 -20.55
CA ARG A 86 12.34 -6.59 -20.87
C ARG A 86 13.07 -5.54 -21.69
N SER A 87 12.56 -5.20 -22.86
CA SER A 87 13.15 -4.16 -23.68
C SER A 87 12.75 -2.77 -23.17
N ASP A 88 13.67 -1.81 -23.28
CA ASP A 88 13.39 -0.41 -22.91
C ASP A 88 12.26 0.18 -23.74
N LYS A 89 12.15 -0.23 -25.00
CA LYS A 89 11.06 0.18 -25.91
C LYS A 89 9.67 -0.16 -25.34
N VAL A 90 9.49 -1.35 -24.77
CA VAL A 90 8.22 -1.72 -24.13
C VAL A 90 7.93 -0.85 -22.91
N VAL A 91 8.96 -0.48 -22.16
CA VAL A 91 8.82 0.41 -21.00
C VAL A 91 8.39 1.81 -21.45
N GLU A 92 8.98 2.33 -22.53
CA GLU A 92 8.63 3.63 -23.10
C GLU A 92 7.18 3.63 -23.60
N GLU A 93 6.80 2.64 -24.42
CA GLU A 93 5.44 2.49 -24.92
C GLU A 93 4.39 2.45 -23.78
N LEU A 94 4.62 1.62 -22.76
CA LEU A 94 3.71 1.53 -21.61
C LEU A 94 3.67 2.80 -20.75
N THR A 95 4.78 3.55 -20.71
CA THR A 95 4.84 4.83 -20.00
C THR A 95 4.03 5.90 -20.73
N ASP A 96 4.17 5.95 -22.06
CA ASP A 96 3.44 6.89 -22.92
C ASP A 96 1.93 6.62 -22.90
N ASP A 97 1.54 5.35 -22.81
CA ASP A 97 0.15 4.92 -22.65
C ASP A 97 -0.40 5.11 -21.23
N GLY A 98 0.39 5.63 -20.30
CA GLY A 98 -0.06 5.92 -18.94
C GLY A 98 -0.13 4.73 -17.98
N PHE A 99 0.42 3.57 -18.36
CA PHE A 99 0.43 2.37 -17.51
C PHE A 99 1.50 2.40 -16.41
N PHE A 100 2.44 3.32 -16.45
CA PHE A 100 3.42 3.52 -15.41
C PHE A 100 3.23 4.85 -14.70
N THR A 101 2.98 4.78 -13.40
CA THR A 101 3.08 5.95 -12.55
C THR A 101 4.53 6.17 -12.13
N ARG A 102 5.07 7.34 -12.41
CA ARG A 102 6.40 7.71 -11.92
C ARG A 102 6.30 8.02 -10.42
N PRO A 103 7.28 7.58 -9.62
CA PRO A 103 7.38 8.05 -8.25
C PRO A 103 7.46 9.58 -8.27
N GLY A 104 6.47 10.22 -7.68
CA GLY A 104 6.47 11.67 -7.53
C GLY A 104 6.88 12.07 -6.12
N PRO A 105 7.41 13.28 -5.92
CA PRO A 105 7.52 13.83 -4.59
C PRO A 105 6.13 13.88 -3.94
N LEU A 106 6.08 13.70 -2.63
CA LEU A 106 4.86 13.79 -1.83
C LEU A 106 4.85 15.11 -1.01
N PRO A 107 4.97 16.29 -1.63
CA PRO A 107 5.16 17.54 -0.91
C PRO A 107 3.98 17.88 0.00
N TRP A 108 2.79 17.44 -0.35
CA TRP A 108 1.59 17.61 0.47
C TRP A 108 1.62 16.73 1.74
N ARG A 109 2.26 15.57 1.70
CA ARG A 109 2.37 14.71 2.88
C ARG A 109 3.24 15.30 3.98
N GLU A 110 4.24 16.08 3.65
CA GLU A 110 5.06 16.74 4.67
C GLU A 110 4.23 17.74 5.47
N ALA A 111 3.45 18.57 4.78
CA ALA A 111 2.55 19.53 5.44
C ALA A 111 1.43 18.84 6.23
N GLU A 112 0.89 17.76 5.69
CA GLU A 112 -0.16 16.98 6.34
C GLU A 112 0.38 16.20 7.55
N LEU A 113 1.58 15.62 7.45
CA LEU A 113 2.26 14.98 8.56
C LEU A 113 2.57 15.97 9.68
N GLU A 114 2.95 17.20 9.35
CA GLU A 114 3.16 18.24 10.34
C GLU A 114 1.85 18.64 11.03
N TYR A 115 0.76 18.77 10.26
CA TYR A 115 -0.57 19.00 10.80
C TYR A 115 -1.02 17.86 11.72
N LEU A 116 -0.89 16.62 11.30
CA LEU A 116 -1.24 15.44 12.09
C LEU A 116 -0.39 15.31 13.37
N ARG A 117 0.90 15.62 13.29
CA ARG A 117 1.77 15.67 14.47
C ARG A 117 1.27 16.63 15.53
N LYS A 118 0.88 17.84 15.09
CA LYS A 118 0.33 18.85 15.99
C LYS A 118 -1.04 18.47 16.53
N ALA A 119 -1.90 17.94 15.69
CA ALA A 119 -3.27 17.57 16.07
C ALA A 119 -3.34 16.35 17.01
N LEU A 120 -2.40 15.41 16.89
CA LEU A 120 -2.36 14.17 17.66
C LEU A 120 -1.29 14.17 18.77
N ASP A 121 -0.57 15.28 18.94
CA ASP A 121 0.54 15.42 19.92
C ASP A 121 1.57 14.27 19.84
N ILE A 122 1.92 13.85 18.61
CA ILE A 122 2.85 12.74 18.37
C ILE A 122 4.28 13.28 18.31
N PRO A 123 5.22 12.74 19.11
CA PRO A 123 6.61 13.14 19.05
C PRO A 123 7.25 12.88 17.68
N GLY A 124 8.11 13.78 17.24
CA GLY A 124 8.63 13.91 15.88
C GLY A 124 9.36 12.74 15.19
N SER A 125 9.41 11.54 15.77
CA SER A 125 10.13 10.39 15.21
C SER A 125 9.28 9.15 14.90
N GLY A 126 7.97 9.22 15.05
CA GLY A 126 7.08 8.05 15.04
C GLY A 126 6.27 7.79 13.76
N LEU A 127 6.44 8.55 12.69
CA LEU A 127 5.58 8.45 11.48
C LEU A 127 6.35 8.17 10.17
N ILE A 128 7.59 7.67 10.25
CA ILE A 128 8.33 7.21 9.07
C ILE A 128 8.72 5.75 9.27
#